data_525d87864bb97be0951108b4b116329b
#
_entry.id   525d87864bb97be0951108b4b116329b
#
_cell.length_a   1.000
_cell.length_b   1.000
_cell.length_c   1.000
_cell.angle_alpha   90.00
_cell.angle_beta   90.00
_cell.angle_gamma   90.00
#
_symmetry.space_group_name_H-M   'P 1'
#
loop_
_entity.id
_entity.type
_entity.pdbx_description
1 polymer ?
#
loop_
_entity_poly.entity_id
_entity_poly.type
_entity_poly.pdbx_seq_one_letter_code
_entity_poly.pdbx_strand_id
1 'polypeptide(L)'
;MVRAAEALVPEARPLRWTVDLARPVPIGRVDVRAEVVRSGRRTSLVAAELIADGRSCFSARILMVVPVADAPPATAGVPETREGVPFQFPFFPWPEGFHTAVEARRIAGEPGCGDLAVWLRLRVALVDGEVATPSQRVAALTDAGSGVGWGLDTQVWTFLNADLDQHILRAPRGEWLGLHARTRRAADGVGLARTEVFDADGVIGDAQQGLVLARVVTA
;
A
#
# COMPACT_ATOMS: atom_id res chain seq x y z
N MET A 1 -2.58 -11.39 -2.65
CA MET A 1 -4.00 -11.16 -3.01
C MET A 1 -4.13 -10.50 -4.40
N VAL A 2 -3.52 -9.34 -4.68
CA VAL A 2 -3.59 -8.69 -6.01
C VAL A 2 -3.12 -9.62 -7.13
N ARG A 3 -1.97 -10.31 -6.96
CA ARG A 3 -1.46 -11.31 -7.92
C ARG A 3 -2.49 -12.41 -8.24
N ALA A 4 -3.21 -12.89 -7.22
CA ALA A 4 -4.24 -13.90 -7.42
C ALA A 4 -5.45 -13.35 -8.17
N ALA A 5 -5.83 -12.09 -7.93
CA ALA A 5 -6.91 -11.45 -8.66
C ALA A 5 -6.55 -11.22 -10.14
N GLU A 6 -5.32 -10.79 -10.43
CA GLU A 6 -4.81 -10.64 -11.81
C GLU A 6 -4.78 -11.98 -12.57
N ALA A 7 -4.45 -13.08 -11.87
CA ALA A 7 -4.48 -14.43 -12.48
C ALA A 7 -5.91 -14.92 -12.80
N LEU A 8 -6.90 -14.52 -12.00
CA LEU A 8 -8.31 -14.90 -12.21
C LEU A 8 -9.00 -14.05 -13.29
N VAL A 9 -8.55 -12.80 -13.53
CA VAL A 9 -9.16 -11.85 -14.49
C VAL A 9 -8.04 -11.17 -15.29
N PRO A 10 -7.33 -11.91 -16.15
CA PRO A 10 -6.10 -11.45 -16.80
C PRO A 10 -6.31 -10.29 -17.79
N GLU A 11 -7.52 -10.12 -18.32
CA GLU A 11 -7.88 -9.02 -19.23
C GLU A 11 -8.14 -7.68 -18.51
N ALA A 12 -8.22 -7.71 -17.18
CA ALA A 12 -8.54 -6.55 -16.36
C ALA A 12 -7.36 -6.15 -15.46
N ARG A 13 -7.37 -4.90 -15.02
CA ARG A 13 -6.45 -4.40 -14.00
C ARG A 13 -7.20 -4.04 -12.72
N PRO A 14 -6.56 -4.08 -11.57
CA PRO A 14 -7.15 -3.54 -10.35
C PRO A 14 -7.45 -2.05 -10.49
N LEU A 15 -8.66 -1.65 -10.09
CA LEU A 15 -9.09 -0.27 -9.94
C LEU A 15 -9.13 0.12 -8.46
N ARG A 16 -9.57 -0.81 -7.61
CA ARG A 16 -9.64 -0.61 -6.17
C ARG A 16 -9.43 -1.92 -5.44
N TRP A 17 -8.78 -1.84 -4.29
CA TRP A 17 -8.87 -2.89 -3.27
C TRP A 17 -9.14 -2.31 -1.90
N THR A 18 -10.01 -3.00 -1.17
CA THR A 18 -10.31 -2.79 0.23
C THR A 18 -9.82 -4.01 0.99
N VAL A 19 -9.02 -3.83 2.00
CA VAL A 19 -8.40 -4.90 2.78
C VAL A 19 -8.69 -4.69 4.25
N ASP A 20 -9.28 -5.69 4.90
CA ASP A 20 -9.37 -5.77 6.36
C ASP A 20 -8.11 -6.50 6.88
N LEU A 21 -7.43 -5.90 7.84
CA LEU A 21 -6.20 -6.41 8.46
C LEU A 21 -6.54 -6.98 9.85
N ALA A 22 -7.11 -8.19 9.87
CA ALA A 22 -7.68 -8.76 11.08
C ALA A 22 -6.63 -9.30 12.07
N ARG A 23 -5.46 -9.72 11.60
CA ARG A 23 -4.39 -10.33 12.41
C ARG A 23 -3.02 -10.08 11.81
N PRO A 24 -1.95 -10.02 12.63
CA PRO A 24 -0.57 -10.06 12.13
C PRO A 24 -0.33 -11.32 11.29
N VAL A 25 0.42 -11.17 10.22
CA VAL A 25 0.88 -12.29 9.38
C VAL A 25 2.23 -12.76 9.90
N PRO A 26 2.38 -14.02 10.35
CA PRO A 26 3.66 -14.55 10.77
C PRO A 26 4.63 -14.69 9.59
N ILE A 27 5.93 -14.58 9.86
CA ILE A 27 6.95 -14.96 8.88
C ILE A 27 6.92 -16.48 8.74
N GLY A 28 6.52 -16.97 7.57
CA GLY A 28 6.37 -18.40 7.32
C GLY A 28 5.47 -18.66 6.12
N ARG A 29 4.96 -19.89 6.07
CA ARG A 29 4.05 -20.29 5.00
C ARG A 29 2.71 -19.55 5.13
N VAL A 30 2.27 -18.96 4.01
CA VAL A 30 0.95 -18.37 3.86
C VAL A 30 0.25 -18.96 2.64
N ASP A 31 -1.06 -19.12 2.73
CA ASP A 31 -1.90 -19.53 1.62
C ASP A 31 -2.78 -18.33 1.20
N VAL A 32 -2.98 -18.17 -0.11
CA VAL A 32 -3.91 -17.16 -0.65
C VAL A 32 -5.04 -17.89 -1.36
N ARG A 33 -6.28 -17.62 -0.93
CA ARG A 33 -7.48 -18.02 -1.63
C ARG A 33 -8.10 -16.84 -2.33
N ALA A 34 -8.56 -17.02 -3.55
CA ALA A 34 -9.25 -15.98 -4.29
C ALA A 34 -10.33 -16.58 -5.19
N GLU A 35 -11.44 -15.84 -5.34
CA GLU A 35 -12.55 -16.24 -6.20
C GLU A 35 -13.20 -15.02 -6.86
N VAL A 36 -13.76 -15.19 -8.05
CA VAL A 36 -14.56 -14.16 -8.71
C VAL A 36 -15.97 -14.19 -8.13
N VAL A 37 -16.29 -13.17 -7.32
CA VAL A 37 -17.63 -13.03 -6.69
C VAL A 37 -18.67 -12.52 -7.69
N ARG A 38 -18.23 -11.66 -8.60
CA ARG A 38 -19.08 -11.09 -9.64
C ARG A 38 -18.25 -10.83 -10.89
N SER A 39 -18.77 -11.28 -12.03
CA SER A 39 -18.20 -10.98 -13.34
C SER A 39 -19.19 -10.17 -14.17
N GLY A 40 -18.71 -9.14 -14.85
CA GLY A 40 -19.47 -8.31 -15.76
C GLY A 40 -18.60 -7.90 -16.95
N ARG A 41 -19.23 -7.32 -17.98
CA ARG A 41 -18.53 -6.94 -19.23
C ARG A 41 -17.34 -6.01 -19.04
N ARG A 42 -17.41 -5.09 -18.06
CA ARG A 42 -16.40 -4.04 -17.83
C ARG A 42 -15.72 -4.16 -16.47
N THR A 43 -16.39 -4.78 -15.51
CA THR A 43 -15.87 -4.88 -14.14
C THR A 43 -16.13 -6.27 -13.56
N SER A 44 -15.15 -6.78 -12.84
CA SER A 44 -15.25 -7.99 -12.03
C SER A 44 -14.88 -7.69 -10.59
N LEU A 45 -15.50 -8.39 -9.64
CA LEU A 45 -15.18 -8.30 -8.23
C LEU A 45 -14.56 -9.61 -7.78
N VAL A 46 -13.34 -9.55 -7.27
CA VAL A 46 -12.63 -10.69 -6.69
C VAL A 46 -12.62 -10.55 -5.17
N ALA A 47 -13.00 -11.63 -4.47
CA ALA A 47 -12.71 -11.79 -3.06
C ALA A 47 -11.39 -12.53 -2.91
N ALA A 48 -10.57 -12.12 -1.95
CA ALA A 48 -9.31 -12.79 -1.65
C ALA A 48 -9.06 -12.81 -0.14
N GLU A 49 -8.45 -13.90 0.33
CA GLU A 49 -8.03 -14.08 1.71
C GLU A 49 -6.56 -14.47 1.76
N LEU A 50 -5.84 -13.94 2.75
CA LEU A 50 -4.52 -14.41 3.14
C LEU A 50 -4.65 -15.19 4.44
N ILE A 51 -4.18 -16.42 4.44
CA ILE A 51 -4.38 -17.40 5.51
C ILE A 51 -3.01 -17.85 6.02
N ALA A 52 -2.81 -17.77 7.32
CA ALA A 52 -1.65 -18.34 8.01
C ALA A 52 -2.15 -19.24 9.14
N ASP A 53 -1.53 -20.41 9.34
CA ASP A 53 -1.86 -21.38 10.37
C ASP A 53 -3.38 -21.73 10.40
N GLY A 54 -3.98 -21.83 9.22
CA GLY A 54 -5.40 -22.14 9.05
C GLY A 54 -6.37 -21.02 9.44
N ARG A 55 -5.87 -19.81 9.73
CA ARG A 55 -6.70 -18.65 10.11
C ARG A 55 -6.58 -17.55 9.07
N SER A 56 -7.70 -16.91 8.72
CA SER A 56 -7.71 -15.70 7.88
C SER A 56 -7.03 -14.56 8.63
N CYS A 57 -5.96 -14.03 8.05
CA CYS A 57 -5.24 -12.85 8.56
C CYS A 57 -5.72 -11.59 7.88
N PHE A 58 -5.84 -11.61 6.55
CA PHE A 58 -6.35 -10.50 5.75
C PHE A 58 -7.48 -10.96 4.87
N SER A 59 -8.50 -10.13 4.70
CA SER A 59 -9.53 -10.30 3.70
C SER A 59 -9.60 -9.09 2.77
N ALA A 60 -9.85 -9.33 1.48
CA ALA A 60 -9.85 -8.26 0.48
C ALA A 60 -11.01 -8.38 -0.49
N ARG A 61 -11.48 -7.20 -0.95
CA ARG A 61 -12.36 -7.05 -2.11
C ARG A 61 -11.63 -6.24 -3.17
N ILE A 62 -11.34 -6.86 -4.29
CA ILE A 62 -10.56 -6.28 -5.39
C ILE A 62 -11.49 -6.07 -6.57
N LEU A 63 -11.73 -4.80 -6.91
CA LEU A 63 -12.50 -4.41 -8.08
C LEU A 63 -11.55 -4.32 -9.27
N MET A 64 -11.77 -5.19 -10.24
CA MET A 64 -11.04 -5.27 -11.50
C MET A 64 -11.79 -4.52 -12.60
N VAL A 65 -11.08 -3.84 -13.50
CA VAL A 65 -11.66 -3.10 -14.63
C VAL A 65 -10.95 -3.46 -15.93
N VAL A 66 -11.73 -3.74 -16.96
CA VAL A 66 -11.23 -3.92 -18.33
C VAL A 66 -11.02 -2.52 -18.95
N PRO A 67 -9.78 -2.15 -19.31
CA PRO A 67 -9.52 -0.89 -20.00
C PRO A 67 -10.26 -0.78 -21.33
N VAL A 68 -10.48 0.45 -21.81
CA VAL A 68 -11.05 0.71 -23.15
C VAL A 68 -10.05 1.45 -24.01
N ALA A 69 -10.00 1.07 -25.29
CA ALA A 69 -9.11 1.69 -26.25
C ALA A 69 -9.51 3.16 -26.57
N ASP A 70 -10.82 3.42 -26.65
CA ASP A 70 -11.38 4.72 -27.04
C ASP A 70 -11.71 5.61 -25.82
N ALA A 71 -10.90 5.50 -24.76
CA ALA A 71 -11.07 6.35 -23.59
C ALA A 71 -10.73 7.82 -23.92
N PRO A 72 -11.39 8.79 -23.25
CA PRO A 72 -11.00 10.20 -23.36
C PRO A 72 -9.53 10.37 -22.96
N PRO A 73 -8.86 11.45 -23.42
CA PRO A 73 -7.50 11.77 -23.00
C PRO A 73 -7.40 11.80 -21.46
N ALA A 74 -6.28 11.29 -20.95
CA ALA A 74 -6.01 11.33 -19.52
C ALA A 74 -5.92 12.80 -19.04
N THR A 75 -6.40 13.06 -17.83
CA THR A 75 -6.12 14.32 -17.14
C THR A 75 -4.62 14.45 -16.96
N ALA A 76 -4.05 15.58 -17.37
CA ALA A 76 -2.63 15.83 -17.19
C ALA A 76 -2.29 15.82 -15.69
N GLY A 77 -1.28 15.04 -15.31
CA GLY A 77 -0.70 15.06 -13.99
C GLY A 77 0.28 16.24 -13.83
N VAL A 78 0.59 16.57 -12.59
CA VAL A 78 1.72 17.46 -12.28
C VAL A 78 2.91 16.55 -12.00
N PRO A 79 3.96 16.58 -12.85
CA PRO A 79 5.13 15.73 -12.67
C PRO A 79 5.84 16.04 -11.35
N GLU A 80 6.33 14.99 -10.67
CA GLU A 80 7.21 15.13 -9.52
C GLU A 80 8.66 15.01 -9.99
N THR A 81 9.41 16.09 -9.86
CA THR A 81 10.79 16.19 -10.37
C THR A 81 11.86 16.13 -9.27
N ARG A 82 11.46 16.12 -7.99
CA ARG A 82 12.40 16.08 -6.88
C ARG A 82 12.98 14.68 -6.70
N GLU A 83 14.28 14.53 -6.68
CA GLU A 83 14.96 13.25 -6.48
C GLU A 83 14.87 12.75 -5.04
N GLY A 84 14.74 13.66 -4.09
CA GLY A 84 14.72 13.35 -2.67
C GLY A 84 16.10 13.03 -2.08
N VAL A 85 16.17 12.96 -0.77
CA VAL A 85 17.38 12.58 -0.03
C VAL A 85 17.20 11.22 0.63
N PRO A 86 18.24 10.41 0.82
CA PRO A 86 18.13 9.11 1.47
C PRO A 86 17.33 9.20 2.77
N PHE A 87 16.41 8.26 2.98
CA PHE A 87 15.52 8.21 4.13
C PHE A 87 15.50 6.80 4.71
N GLN A 88 15.44 6.70 6.04
CA GLN A 88 15.27 5.45 6.76
C GLN A 88 14.08 5.59 7.70
N PHE A 89 13.25 4.56 7.76
CA PHE A 89 12.14 4.50 8.70
C PHE A 89 12.69 4.35 10.14
N PRO A 90 12.34 5.25 11.08
CA PRO A 90 13.00 5.31 12.39
C PRO A 90 12.47 4.28 13.41
N PHE A 91 11.45 3.49 13.07
CA PHE A 91 10.71 2.67 14.03
C PHE A 91 10.81 1.15 13.82
N PHE A 92 11.70 0.67 12.94
CA PHE A 92 11.94 -0.76 12.78
C PHE A 92 13.14 -1.19 13.64
N PRO A 93 12.93 -1.93 14.76
CA PRO A 93 14.01 -2.36 15.62
C PRO A 93 14.72 -3.64 15.14
N TRP A 94 14.18 -4.30 14.12
CA TRP A 94 14.72 -5.56 13.60
C TRP A 94 15.80 -5.31 12.53
N PRO A 95 16.79 -6.22 12.42
CA PRO A 95 17.84 -6.09 11.40
C PRO A 95 17.32 -6.26 9.98
N GLU A 96 16.24 -7.02 9.79
CA GLU A 96 15.61 -7.29 8.50
C GLU A 96 14.11 -7.05 8.56
N GLY A 97 13.53 -6.57 7.46
CA GLY A 97 12.09 -6.32 7.34
C GLY A 97 11.78 -5.42 6.15
N PHE A 98 10.59 -4.83 6.12
CA PHE A 98 10.17 -3.94 5.05
C PHE A 98 11.20 -2.83 4.75
N HIS A 99 11.77 -2.21 5.80
CA HIS A 99 12.73 -1.11 5.68
C HIS A 99 14.06 -1.50 5.00
N THR A 100 14.43 -2.79 5.02
CA THR A 100 15.61 -3.30 4.30
C THR A 100 15.27 -3.79 2.90
N ALA A 101 14.01 -4.17 2.67
CA ALA A 101 13.49 -4.61 1.37
C ALA A 101 13.16 -3.47 0.42
N VAL A 102 13.19 -2.21 0.89
CA VAL A 102 12.92 -1.01 0.08
C VAL A 102 14.08 -0.02 0.10
N GLU A 103 14.23 0.74 -0.96
CA GLU A 103 14.98 1.99 -0.95
C GLU A 103 13.99 3.12 -0.74
N ALA A 104 14.29 4.03 0.20
CA ALA A 104 13.45 5.17 0.50
C ALA A 104 14.23 6.49 0.38
N ARG A 105 13.58 7.53 -0.15
CA ARG A 105 14.11 8.89 -0.25
C ARG A 105 13.05 9.89 0.17
N ARG A 106 13.37 10.79 1.05
CA ARG A 106 12.48 11.88 1.47
C ARG A 106 12.44 12.98 0.43
N ILE A 107 11.24 13.36 0.00
CA ILE A 107 10.98 14.42 -0.98
C ILE A 107 10.64 15.74 -0.26
N ALA A 108 9.72 15.68 0.71
CA ALA A 108 9.22 16.84 1.43
C ALA A 108 8.68 16.45 2.81
N GLY A 109 8.54 17.43 3.69
CA GLY A 109 8.08 17.24 5.06
C GLY A 109 9.22 16.80 6.00
N GLU A 110 8.91 16.76 7.30
CA GLU A 110 9.85 16.29 8.32
C GLU A 110 9.34 14.99 8.95
N PRO A 111 10.21 13.96 9.12
CA PRO A 111 9.84 12.73 9.78
C PRO A 111 9.27 12.98 11.18
N GLY A 112 8.19 12.28 11.51
CA GLY A 112 7.55 12.41 12.82
C GLY A 112 6.56 13.57 12.94
N CYS A 113 6.34 14.37 11.89
CA CYS A 113 5.39 15.48 11.92
C CYS A 113 3.98 15.14 11.41
N GLY A 114 3.76 13.92 10.93
CA GLY A 114 2.45 13.50 10.46
C GLY A 114 2.11 13.95 9.03
N ASP A 115 3.06 14.54 8.32
CA ASP A 115 2.96 14.96 6.91
C ASP A 115 4.34 14.76 6.25
N LEU A 116 4.47 13.72 5.43
CA LEU A 116 5.73 13.36 4.81
C LEU A 116 5.51 12.83 3.39
N ALA A 117 6.37 13.24 2.47
CA ALA A 117 6.44 12.69 1.13
C ALA A 117 7.76 11.96 0.90
N VAL A 118 7.69 10.74 0.36
CA VAL A 118 8.84 9.88 0.09
C VAL A 118 8.72 9.20 -1.26
N TRP A 119 9.86 8.91 -1.88
CA TRP A 119 10.00 7.89 -2.91
C TRP A 119 10.31 6.55 -2.27
N LEU A 120 9.69 5.49 -2.77
CA LEU A 120 9.96 4.10 -2.42
C LEU A 120 10.26 3.28 -3.68
N ARG A 121 11.21 2.36 -3.58
CA ARG A 121 11.54 1.38 -4.60
C ARG A 121 11.83 0.04 -3.94
N LEU A 122 11.29 -1.06 -4.49
CA LEU A 122 11.63 -2.41 -4.03
C LEU A 122 13.08 -2.74 -4.39
N ARG A 123 13.80 -3.34 -3.44
CA ARG A 123 15.15 -3.90 -3.62
C ARG A 123 15.12 -5.42 -3.83
N VAL A 124 13.98 -6.04 -3.55
CA VAL A 124 13.79 -7.49 -3.62
C VAL A 124 12.60 -7.83 -4.51
N ALA A 125 12.61 -9.02 -5.09
CA ALA A 125 11.42 -9.55 -5.76
C ALA A 125 10.31 -9.81 -4.74
N LEU A 126 9.04 -9.54 -5.12
CA LEU A 126 7.88 -9.86 -4.27
C LEU A 126 7.63 -11.37 -4.20
N VAL A 127 7.93 -12.07 -5.27
CA VAL A 127 7.88 -13.53 -5.37
C VAL A 127 9.15 -13.96 -6.11
N ASP A 128 9.87 -14.91 -5.56
CA ASP A 128 11.12 -15.40 -6.16
C ASP A 128 10.90 -15.92 -7.58
N GLY A 129 11.77 -15.51 -8.50
CA GLY A 129 11.70 -15.87 -9.92
C GLY A 129 10.59 -15.18 -10.73
N GLU A 130 9.81 -14.27 -10.13
CA GLU A 130 8.74 -13.55 -10.83
C GLU A 130 9.00 -12.04 -10.94
N VAL A 131 8.61 -11.47 -12.07
CA VAL A 131 8.57 -10.01 -12.25
C VAL A 131 7.22 -9.49 -11.75
N ALA A 132 7.23 -8.65 -10.73
CA ALA A 132 6.03 -8.07 -10.18
C ALA A 132 5.35 -7.12 -11.19
N THR A 133 4.03 -7.24 -11.33
CA THR A 133 3.24 -6.29 -12.12
C THR A 133 3.28 -4.90 -11.48
N PRO A 134 2.96 -3.83 -12.24
CA PRO A 134 2.81 -2.49 -11.68
C PRO A 134 1.83 -2.44 -10.49
N SER A 135 0.69 -3.12 -10.58
CA SER A 135 -0.32 -3.16 -9.51
C SER A 135 0.19 -3.89 -8.26
N GLN A 136 0.94 -4.96 -8.42
CA GLN A 136 1.55 -5.69 -7.30
C GLN A 136 2.58 -4.82 -6.56
N ARG A 137 3.39 -4.05 -7.29
CA ARG A 137 4.34 -3.10 -6.67
C ARG A 137 3.63 -2.01 -5.89
N VAL A 138 2.54 -1.44 -6.45
CA VAL A 138 1.72 -0.46 -5.75
C VAL A 138 1.16 -1.07 -4.46
N ALA A 139 0.54 -2.25 -4.54
CA ALA A 139 -0.04 -2.91 -3.37
C ALA A 139 0.99 -3.21 -2.26
N ALA A 140 2.22 -3.58 -2.64
CA ALA A 140 3.30 -3.86 -1.69
C ALA A 140 3.86 -2.60 -1.01
N LEU A 141 3.88 -1.46 -1.70
CA LEU A 141 4.52 -0.24 -1.20
C LEU A 141 3.54 0.70 -0.49
N THR A 142 2.26 0.72 -0.87
CA THR A 142 1.30 1.71 -0.37
C THR A 142 0.91 1.46 1.09
N ASP A 143 1.01 0.23 1.58
CA ASP A 143 0.79 -0.09 3.00
C ASP A 143 1.75 0.68 3.93
N ALA A 144 2.90 1.11 3.44
CA ALA A 144 3.82 1.97 4.16
C ALA A 144 3.28 3.39 4.44
N GLY A 145 2.16 3.78 3.86
CA GLY A 145 1.60 5.14 3.98
C GLY A 145 1.38 5.58 5.42
N SER A 146 0.84 4.71 6.27
CA SER A 146 0.67 5.01 7.71
C SER A 146 2.00 5.23 8.43
N GLY A 147 3.03 4.48 8.06
CA GLY A 147 4.39 4.65 8.58
C GLY A 147 5.09 5.90 8.03
N VAL A 148 4.85 6.25 6.77
CA VAL A 148 5.34 7.50 6.18
C VAL A 148 4.71 8.70 6.87
N GLY A 149 3.38 8.72 7.02
CA GLY A 149 2.64 9.80 7.70
C GLY A 149 2.70 9.75 9.23
N TRP A 150 3.57 8.93 9.83
CA TRP A 150 3.64 8.81 11.28
C TRP A 150 4.06 10.10 11.96
N GLY A 151 3.35 10.52 12.99
CA GLY A 151 3.55 11.81 13.66
C GLY A 151 3.45 11.73 15.18
N LEU A 152 3.88 10.63 15.80
CA LEU A 152 3.94 10.45 17.26
C LEU A 152 5.31 9.95 17.68
N ASP A 153 5.64 10.19 18.94
CA ASP A 153 6.83 9.60 19.56
C ASP A 153 6.71 8.07 19.60
N THR A 154 7.55 7.39 18.84
CA THR A 154 7.55 5.93 18.71
C THR A 154 8.04 5.20 19.96
N GLN A 155 8.64 5.91 20.93
CA GLN A 155 8.99 5.36 22.24
C GLN A 155 7.76 5.29 23.17
N VAL A 156 6.72 6.08 22.88
CA VAL A 156 5.51 6.18 23.70
C VAL A 156 4.31 5.53 23.04
N TRP A 157 4.21 5.66 21.71
CA TRP A 157 3.04 5.25 20.96
C TRP A 157 3.38 4.28 19.84
N THR A 158 2.51 3.31 19.64
CA THR A 158 2.47 2.44 18.46
C THR A 158 1.08 2.50 17.82
N PHE A 159 0.95 1.91 16.64
CA PHE A 159 -0.34 1.80 15.95
C PHE A 159 -0.44 0.47 15.22
N LEU A 160 -1.68 0.07 14.96
CA LEU A 160 -2.04 -1.02 14.07
C LEU A 160 -2.88 -0.45 12.93
N ASN A 161 -2.62 -0.85 11.71
CA ASN A 161 -3.53 -0.64 10.60
C ASN A 161 -4.68 -1.63 10.75
N ALA A 162 -5.91 -1.12 10.83
CA ALA A 162 -7.11 -1.95 10.88
C ALA A 162 -7.56 -2.33 9.46
N ASP A 163 -7.35 -1.44 8.50
CA ASP A 163 -7.73 -1.60 7.11
C ASP A 163 -6.78 -0.88 6.15
N LEU A 164 -6.99 -1.12 4.86
CA LEU A 164 -6.41 -0.35 3.77
C LEU A 164 -7.41 -0.28 2.62
N ASP A 165 -7.85 0.93 2.29
CA ASP A 165 -8.57 1.23 1.05
C ASP A 165 -7.65 1.92 0.06
N GLN A 166 -7.61 1.42 -1.20
CA GLN A 166 -6.79 2.01 -2.24
C GLN A 166 -7.52 2.06 -3.58
N HIS A 167 -7.41 3.19 -4.28
CA HIS A 167 -7.84 3.36 -5.66
C HIS A 167 -6.66 3.62 -6.57
N ILE A 168 -6.67 3.02 -7.76
CA ILE A 168 -5.63 3.16 -8.78
C ILE A 168 -6.24 3.71 -10.06
N LEU A 169 -5.92 4.94 -10.36
CA LEU A 169 -6.35 5.64 -11.57
C LEU A 169 -5.66 5.09 -12.82
N ARG A 170 -4.34 4.90 -12.74
CA ARG A 170 -3.50 4.38 -13.82
C ARG A 170 -2.36 3.51 -13.28
N ALA A 171 -1.77 2.69 -14.15
CA ALA A 171 -0.56 1.94 -13.77
C ALA A 171 0.62 2.91 -13.55
N PRO A 172 1.47 2.66 -12.53
CA PRO A 172 2.69 3.42 -12.33
C PRO A 172 3.70 3.17 -13.45
N ARG A 173 4.51 4.19 -13.75
CA ARG A 173 5.66 4.12 -14.65
C ARG A 173 6.96 4.12 -13.85
N GLY A 174 7.97 3.44 -14.39
CA GLY A 174 9.25 3.31 -13.71
C GLY A 174 9.20 2.42 -12.47
N GLU A 175 10.25 2.43 -11.67
CA GLU A 175 10.41 1.60 -10.48
C GLU A 175 10.08 2.34 -9.18
N TRP A 176 10.15 3.66 -9.19
CA TRP A 176 9.87 4.50 -8.04
C TRP A 176 8.39 4.79 -7.90
N LEU A 177 7.90 4.63 -6.68
CA LEU A 177 6.56 5.01 -6.26
C LEU A 177 6.66 6.10 -5.20
N GLY A 178 6.00 7.22 -5.44
CA GLY A 178 5.89 8.31 -4.48
C GLY A 178 4.70 8.10 -3.56
N LEU A 179 4.90 8.33 -2.27
CA LEU A 179 3.84 8.37 -1.26
C LEU A 179 3.89 9.71 -0.55
N HIS A 180 2.81 10.48 -0.59
CA HIS A 180 2.62 11.64 0.25
C HIS A 180 1.53 11.35 1.27
N ALA A 181 1.93 11.05 2.49
CA ALA A 181 1.05 10.57 3.54
C ALA A 181 0.83 11.63 4.63
N ARG A 182 -0.43 11.78 5.03
CA ARG A 182 -0.86 12.66 6.11
C ARG A 182 -1.71 11.89 7.11
N THR A 183 -1.34 11.97 8.38
CA THR A 183 -2.08 11.31 9.46
C THR A 183 -2.79 12.32 10.35
N ARG A 184 -4.07 12.10 10.59
CA ARG A 184 -4.88 12.81 11.59
C ARG A 184 -5.29 11.85 12.68
N ARG A 185 -5.45 12.37 13.89
CA ARG A 185 -5.79 11.57 15.09
C ARG A 185 -6.92 12.22 15.84
N ALA A 186 -7.78 11.38 16.41
CA ALA A 186 -8.77 11.76 17.42
C ALA A 186 -8.20 11.51 18.83
N ALA A 187 -8.81 12.09 19.82
CA ALA A 187 -8.34 11.99 21.22
C ALA A 187 -8.61 10.63 21.86
N ASP A 188 -9.44 9.80 21.23
CA ASP A 188 -9.85 8.46 21.69
C ASP A 188 -8.97 7.32 21.16
N GLY A 189 -7.84 7.64 20.51
CA GLY A 189 -6.91 6.63 20.01
C GLY A 189 -7.20 6.11 18.59
N VAL A 190 -8.09 6.79 17.86
CA VAL A 190 -8.33 6.51 16.43
C VAL A 190 -7.47 7.44 15.58
N GLY A 191 -6.88 6.89 14.52
CA GLY A 191 -6.15 7.66 13.51
C GLY A 191 -6.63 7.35 12.09
N LEU A 192 -6.36 8.27 11.18
CA LEU A 192 -6.60 8.10 9.76
C LEU A 192 -5.38 8.61 8.98
N ALA A 193 -4.69 7.71 8.29
CA ALA A 193 -3.67 8.05 7.34
C ALA A 193 -4.28 8.16 5.93
N ARG A 194 -4.01 9.26 5.24
CA ARG A 194 -4.35 9.49 3.83
C ARG A 194 -3.08 9.62 3.03
N THR A 195 -2.98 8.86 1.96
CA THR A 195 -1.79 8.78 1.13
C THR A 195 -2.15 9.06 -0.32
N GLU A 196 -1.59 10.11 -0.89
CA GLU A 196 -1.55 10.30 -2.33
C GLU A 196 -0.41 9.45 -2.88
N VAL A 197 -0.71 8.67 -3.92
CA VAL A 197 0.24 7.77 -4.57
C VAL A 197 0.56 8.31 -5.96
N PHE A 198 1.84 8.48 -6.28
CA PHE A 198 2.29 9.10 -7.53
C PHE A 198 3.56 8.44 -8.08
N ASP A 199 3.89 8.78 -9.30
CA ASP A 199 5.18 8.51 -9.94
C ASP A 199 5.76 9.81 -10.52
N ALA A 200 6.82 9.72 -11.30
CA ALA A 200 7.45 10.90 -11.93
C ALA A 200 6.50 11.68 -12.85
N ASP A 201 5.47 11.05 -13.41
CA ASP A 201 4.49 11.69 -14.30
C ASP A 201 3.27 12.25 -13.52
N GLY A 202 3.24 12.13 -12.18
CA GLY A 202 2.19 12.65 -11.32
C GLY A 202 1.34 11.57 -10.65
N VAL A 203 0.15 11.95 -10.16
CA VAL A 203 -0.72 11.09 -9.36
C VAL A 203 -1.17 9.84 -10.13
N ILE A 204 -1.09 8.70 -9.46
CA ILE A 204 -1.59 7.41 -9.95
C ILE A 204 -2.75 6.86 -9.13
N GLY A 205 -3.01 7.41 -7.95
CA GLY A 205 -4.11 6.97 -7.09
C GLY A 205 -3.98 7.51 -5.68
N ASP A 206 -4.79 6.97 -4.80
CA ASP A 206 -4.81 7.32 -3.38
C ASP A 206 -5.10 6.11 -2.50
N ALA A 207 -4.75 6.21 -1.22
CA ALA A 207 -5.05 5.21 -0.22
C ALA A 207 -5.46 5.84 1.11
N GLN A 208 -6.21 5.08 1.90
CA GLN A 208 -6.58 5.43 3.26
C GLN A 208 -6.40 4.22 4.17
N GLN A 209 -5.97 4.48 5.41
CA GLN A 209 -5.76 3.44 6.42
C GLN A 209 -6.34 3.93 7.75
N GLY A 210 -7.25 3.15 8.33
CA GLY A 210 -7.73 3.32 9.68
C GLY A 210 -6.68 2.81 10.67
N LEU A 211 -6.33 3.63 11.67
CA LEU A 211 -5.30 3.33 12.64
C LEU A 211 -5.91 3.18 14.03
N VAL A 212 -5.47 2.16 14.75
CA VAL A 212 -5.73 1.99 16.17
C VAL A 212 -4.44 2.25 16.94
N LEU A 213 -4.43 3.31 17.73
CA LEU A 213 -3.27 3.72 18.50
C LEU A 213 -3.25 3.03 19.86
N ALA A 214 -2.06 2.62 20.29
CA ALA A 214 -1.81 2.04 21.59
C ALA A 214 -0.53 2.60 22.21
N ARG A 215 -0.43 2.56 23.53
CA ARG A 215 0.85 2.85 24.19
C ARG A 215 1.81 1.70 24.00
N VAL A 216 3.08 2.03 23.82
CA VAL A 216 4.15 1.03 23.87
C VAL A 216 4.19 0.43 25.27
N VAL A 217 4.04 -0.88 25.36
CA VAL A 217 4.20 -1.61 26.63
C VAL A 217 5.69 -1.91 26.77
N THR A 218 6.35 -1.19 27.68
CA THR A 218 7.71 -1.56 28.12
C THR A 218 7.60 -2.80 28.99
N ALA A 219 8.21 -3.90 28.55
CA ALA A 219 8.33 -5.14 29.31
C ALA A 219 9.25 -4.98 30.50
#